data_8ce7eba5b80709b2fa937457d56d9753
#
_entry.id   8ce7eba5b80709b2fa937457d56d9753
#
_cell.length_a   1.000
_cell.length_b   1.000
_cell.length_c   1.000
_cell.angle_alpha   90.00
_cell.angle_beta   90.00
_cell.angle_gamma   90.00
#
_symmetry.space_group_name_H-M   'P 1'
#
loop_
_entity.id
_entity.type
_entity.pdbx_description
1 polymer ?
#
loop_
_entity_poly.entity_id
_entity_poly.type
_entity_poly.pdbx_seq_one_letter_code
_entity_poly.pdbx_strand_id
1 'polypeptide(L)'
;MKLWLVGAELGKMFAFENFDVQPDIVTFAKGVTCGYVQLGGCVVSKDIAAYFDDHVLSCGLTYSAHPLACAAGCACVDYYIDNNILDNVTRLVKFLEKSLKKKR
;
A
#
# COMPACT_ATOMS: atom_id res chain seq x y z
N MET A 1 -6.22 -6.94 -12.18
CA MET A 1 -7.21 -6.42 -11.20
C MET A 1 -6.63 -5.17 -10.55
N LYS A 2 -7.28 -4.02 -10.68
CA LYS A 2 -6.80 -2.80 -10.01
C LYS A 2 -7.37 -2.77 -8.59
N LEU A 3 -6.54 -2.97 -7.57
CA LEU A 3 -6.92 -2.77 -6.18
C LEU A 3 -6.46 -1.38 -5.72
N TRP A 4 -7.41 -0.50 -5.46
CA TRP A 4 -7.20 0.91 -5.11
C TRP A 4 -7.11 1.15 -3.59
N LEU A 5 -6.83 0.15 -2.79
CA LEU A 5 -6.78 0.30 -1.35
C LEU A 5 -5.34 0.13 -0.85
N VAL A 6 -4.72 1.24 -0.60
CA VAL A 6 -3.41 1.31 0.02
C VAL A 6 -3.50 2.10 1.30
N GLY A 7 -2.97 1.51 2.34
CA GLY A 7 -2.72 2.16 3.59
C GLY A 7 -3.70 1.80 4.69
N ALA A 8 -3.42 0.70 5.37
CA ALA A 8 -3.90 0.41 6.73
C ALA A 8 -5.42 0.47 7.01
N GLU A 9 -6.23 0.93 6.05
CA GLU A 9 -7.66 1.24 6.24
C GLU A 9 -8.50 0.02 6.67
N LEU A 10 -8.05 -1.17 6.34
CA LEU A 10 -8.71 -2.43 6.70
C LEU A 10 -7.90 -3.28 7.70
N GLY A 11 -6.92 -2.67 8.38
CA GLY A 11 -6.07 -3.37 9.34
C GLY A 11 -4.99 -4.26 8.72
N LYS A 12 -4.76 -4.13 7.43
CA LYS A 12 -3.69 -4.77 6.67
C LYS A 12 -2.97 -3.74 5.82
N MET A 13 -1.70 -3.99 5.46
CA MET A 13 -0.95 -3.06 4.60
C MET A 13 -1.64 -2.90 3.26
N PHE A 14 -2.13 -3.99 2.68
CA PHE A 14 -2.88 -4.01 1.43
C PHE A 14 -4.23 -4.71 1.60
N ALA A 15 -5.26 -4.20 0.93
CA ALA A 15 -6.61 -4.75 1.04
C ALA A 15 -6.72 -6.21 0.59
N PHE A 16 -5.93 -6.65 -0.40
CA PHE A 16 -5.97 -8.03 -0.90
C PHE A 16 -5.55 -9.06 0.15
N GLU A 17 -4.80 -8.66 1.18
CA GLU A 17 -4.43 -9.54 2.31
C GLU A 17 -5.63 -10.01 3.15
N ASN A 18 -6.80 -9.37 2.99
CA ASN A 18 -8.04 -9.80 3.62
C ASN A 18 -8.81 -10.83 2.77
N PHE A 19 -8.32 -11.14 1.59
CA PHE A 19 -8.91 -12.07 0.65
C PHE A 19 -7.86 -13.11 0.30
N ASP A 20 -8.24 -14.33 0.04
CA ASP A 20 -7.31 -15.40 -0.37
C ASP A 20 -6.90 -15.24 -1.85
N VAL A 21 -6.25 -14.11 -2.16
CA VAL A 21 -5.82 -13.71 -3.50
C VAL A 21 -4.39 -13.18 -3.44
N GLN A 22 -3.53 -13.73 -4.28
CA GLN A 22 -2.18 -13.20 -4.52
C GLN A 22 -2.15 -12.51 -5.89
N PRO A 23 -2.10 -11.17 -5.95
CA PRO A 23 -2.05 -10.45 -7.21
C PRO A 23 -0.65 -10.48 -7.83
N ASP A 24 -0.57 -10.53 -9.16
CA ASP A 24 0.70 -10.40 -9.90
C ASP A 24 1.18 -8.95 -9.98
N ILE A 25 0.24 -8.00 -9.91
CA ILE A 25 0.52 -6.57 -9.99
C ILE A 25 -0.27 -5.83 -8.92
N VAL A 26 0.44 -5.06 -8.08
CA VAL A 26 -0.14 -4.20 -7.04
C VAL A 26 0.26 -2.76 -7.30
N THR A 27 -0.73 -1.89 -7.48
CA THR A 27 -0.48 -0.45 -7.56
C THR A 27 -0.76 0.21 -6.22
N PHE A 28 0.07 1.16 -5.83
CA PHE A 28 -0.08 1.91 -4.58
C PHE A 28 0.14 3.41 -4.79
N ALA A 29 -0.44 4.21 -3.90
CA ALA A 29 -0.30 5.66 -3.83
C ALA A 29 -0.84 6.17 -2.48
N LYS A 30 -1.04 7.47 -2.33
CA LYS A 30 -1.71 8.13 -1.20
C LYS A 30 -1.12 7.78 0.16
N GLY A 31 -1.62 6.73 0.81
CA GLY A 31 -1.19 6.29 2.14
C GLY A 31 0.30 5.96 2.25
N VAL A 32 0.97 5.64 1.15
CA VAL A 32 2.42 5.34 1.15
C VAL A 32 3.28 6.50 1.68
N THR A 33 2.81 7.73 1.58
CA THR A 33 3.48 8.92 2.13
C THR A 33 2.58 9.71 3.09
N CYS A 34 1.43 9.17 3.48
CA CYS A 34 0.43 9.87 4.30
C CYS A 34 0.04 11.27 3.77
N GLY A 35 0.19 11.51 2.48
CA GLY A 35 -0.10 12.78 1.82
C GLY A 35 0.97 13.86 1.95
N TYR A 36 2.11 13.59 2.58
CA TYR A 36 3.20 14.56 2.71
C TYR A 36 3.88 14.88 1.39
N VAL A 37 4.04 13.87 0.53
CA VAL A 37 4.67 14.02 -0.80
C VAL A 37 3.92 13.15 -1.81
N GLN A 38 3.88 13.58 -3.06
CA GLN A 38 3.30 12.78 -4.14
C GLN A 38 4.22 11.57 -4.42
N LEU A 39 3.69 10.38 -4.18
CA LEU A 39 4.33 9.12 -4.52
C LEU A 39 3.28 8.11 -4.92
N GLY A 40 3.57 7.39 -5.97
CA GLY A 40 2.82 6.22 -6.38
C GLY A 40 3.77 5.22 -7.01
N GLY A 41 3.37 3.96 -7.01
CA GLY A 41 4.21 2.91 -7.55
C GLY A 41 3.41 1.68 -7.94
N CYS A 42 4.16 0.73 -8.46
CA CYS A 42 3.67 -0.57 -8.85
C CYS A 42 4.69 -1.63 -8.41
N VAL A 43 4.20 -2.66 -7.76
CA VAL A 43 4.96 -3.88 -7.47
C VAL A 43 4.47 -4.96 -8.41
N VAL A 44 5.38 -5.71 -8.97
CA VAL A 44 5.08 -6.83 -9.88
C VAL A 44 5.65 -8.14 -9.32
N SER A 45 5.04 -9.27 -9.72
CA SER A 45 5.55 -10.59 -9.38
C SER A 45 6.93 -10.85 -9.98
N LYS A 46 7.65 -11.82 -9.43
CA LYS A 46 8.96 -12.23 -9.96
C LYS A 46 8.90 -12.63 -11.42
N ASP A 47 7.87 -13.33 -11.84
CA ASP A 47 7.71 -13.82 -13.20
C ASP A 47 7.56 -12.65 -14.20
N ILE A 48 6.82 -11.61 -13.81
CA ILE A 48 6.71 -10.40 -14.61
C ILE A 48 8.04 -9.63 -14.61
N ALA A 49 8.71 -9.52 -13.47
CA ALA A 49 9.98 -8.83 -13.37
C ALA A 49 11.07 -9.50 -14.22
N ALA A 50 11.17 -10.83 -14.19
CA ALA A 50 12.13 -11.62 -14.94
C ALA A 50 12.05 -11.41 -16.47
N TYR A 51 10.87 -11.09 -16.98
CA TYR A 51 10.73 -10.73 -18.40
C TYR A 51 11.59 -9.52 -18.78
N PHE A 52 11.76 -8.57 -17.86
CA PHE A 52 12.51 -7.34 -18.09
C PHE A 52 14.03 -7.47 -17.85
N ASP A 53 14.52 -8.64 -17.47
CA ASP A 53 15.96 -8.91 -17.40
C ASP A 53 16.57 -8.87 -18.82
N ASP A 54 15.82 -9.35 -19.82
CA ASP A 54 16.24 -9.41 -21.23
C ASP A 54 15.47 -8.42 -22.13
N HIS A 55 14.48 -7.70 -21.59
CA HIS A 55 13.62 -6.79 -22.36
C HIS A 55 13.58 -5.43 -21.73
N VAL A 56 13.64 -4.40 -22.56
CA VAL A 56 13.58 -3.00 -22.10
C VAL A 56 12.16 -2.66 -21.62
N LEU A 57 12.06 -2.20 -20.39
CA LEU A 57 10.84 -1.57 -19.89
C LEU A 57 10.70 -0.16 -20.49
N SER A 58 9.97 -0.05 -21.60
CA SER A 58 9.76 1.22 -22.32
C SER A 58 8.78 2.17 -21.61
N CYS A 59 8.99 2.37 -20.30
CA CYS A 59 8.23 3.34 -19.53
C CYS A 59 9.14 4.08 -18.56
N GLY A 60 8.78 5.31 -18.24
CA GLY A 60 9.50 6.13 -17.27
C GLY A 60 8.85 7.49 -17.15
N LEU A 61 8.83 8.02 -15.96
CA LEU A 61 8.42 9.37 -15.67
C LEU A 61 9.63 10.18 -15.27
N THR A 62 9.68 11.46 -15.62
CA THR A 62 10.79 12.36 -15.28
C THR A 62 11.11 12.36 -13.78
N TYR A 63 10.09 12.22 -12.94
CA TYR A 63 10.23 12.20 -11.48
C TYR A 63 10.19 10.79 -10.87
N SER A 64 10.42 9.73 -11.65
CA SER A 64 10.55 8.37 -11.11
C SER A 64 11.69 8.29 -10.10
N ALA A 65 11.49 7.53 -9.03
CA ALA A 65 12.44 7.32 -7.95
C ALA A 65 12.97 8.64 -7.32
N HIS A 66 12.13 9.67 -7.24
CA HIS A 66 12.53 10.95 -6.65
C HIS A 66 12.98 10.77 -5.20
N PRO A 67 14.21 11.15 -4.81
CA PRO A 67 14.77 10.80 -3.51
C PRO A 67 13.94 11.27 -2.32
N LEU A 68 13.41 12.50 -2.38
CA LEU A 68 12.56 13.04 -1.31
C LEU A 68 11.26 12.24 -1.15
N ALA A 69 10.62 11.86 -2.26
CA ALA A 69 9.38 11.09 -2.21
C ALA A 69 9.64 9.66 -1.69
N CYS A 70 10.74 9.04 -2.11
CA CYS A 70 11.15 7.73 -1.62
C CYS A 70 11.49 7.77 -0.12
N ALA A 71 12.22 8.78 0.34
CA ALA A 71 12.55 8.95 1.76
C ALA A 71 11.29 9.11 2.62
N ALA A 72 10.33 9.92 2.17
CA ALA A 72 9.04 10.06 2.86
C ALA A 72 8.24 8.75 2.88
N GLY A 73 8.26 7.99 1.78
CA GLY A 73 7.63 6.68 1.70
C GLY A 73 8.25 5.67 2.68
N CYS A 74 9.57 5.58 2.73
CA CYS A 74 10.28 4.73 3.68
C CYS A 74 9.91 5.10 5.12
N ALA A 75 10.02 6.38 5.49
CA ALA A 75 9.68 6.85 6.82
C ALA A 75 8.23 6.53 7.22
N CYS A 76 7.27 6.63 6.29
CA CYS A 76 5.89 6.27 6.56
C CYS A 76 5.71 4.77 6.78
N VAL A 77 6.34 3.93 5.96
CA VAL A 77 6.27 2.47 6.10
C VAL A 77 6.90 2.03 7.43
N ASP A 78 8.07 2.55 7.77
CA ASP A 78 8.74 2.29 9.04
C ASP A 78 7.84 2.69 10.23
N TYR A 79 7.20 3.86 10.15
CA TYR A 79 6.27 4.31 11.16
C TYR A 79 5.06 3.39 11.34
N TYR A 80 4.49 2.85 10.25
CA TYR A 80 3.40 1.88 10.31
C TYR A 80 3.82 0.61 11.06
N ILE A 81 5.04 0.13 10.80
CA ILE A 81 5.57 -1.09 11.40
C ILE A 81 5.92 -0.86 12.86
N ASP A 82 6.73 0.15 13.16
CA ASP A 82 7.28 0.42 14.50
C ASP A 82 6.20 0.78 15.51
N ASN A 83 5.10 1.40 15.07
CA ASN A 83 4.02 1.85 15.95
C ASN A 83 2.79 0.93 15.93
N ASN A 84 2.87 -0.24 15.29
CA ASN A 84 1.77 -1.20 15.20
C ASN A 84 0.45 -0.56 14.74
N ILE A 85 0.51 0.33 13.75
CA ILE A 85 -0.65 1.10 13.28
C ILE A 85 -1.75 0.19 12.77
N LEU A 86 -1.40 -0.91 12.08
CA LEU A 86 -2.35 -1.88 11.54
C LEU A 86 -3.21 -2.54 12.62
N ASP A 87 -2.59 -2.91 13.74
CA ASP A 87 -3.29 -3.50 14.89
C ASP A 87 -4.23 -2.50 15.53
N ASN A 88 -3.81 -1.23 15.65
CA ASN A 88 -4.65 -0.17 16.16
C ASN A 88 -5.89 0.05 15.29
N VAL A 89 -5.73 0.09 13.97
CA VAL A 89 -6.85 0.21 13.02
C VAL A 89 -7.80 -0.97 13.16
N THR A 90 -7.31 -2.20 13.21
CA THR A 90 -8.11 -3.40 13.41
C THR A 90 -8.96 -3.32 14.69
N ARG A 91 -8.37 -2.83 15.77
CA ARG A 91 -9.08 -2.62 17.04
C ARG A 91 -10.18 -1.56 16.92
N LEU A 92 -9.91 -0.46 16.24
CA LEU A 92 -10.86 0.65 16.06
C LEU A 92 -12.03 0.25 15.16
N VAL A 93 -11.79 -0.49 14.09
CA VAL A 93 -12.85 -1.03 13.21
C VAL A 93 -13.81 -1.89 14.00
N LYS A 94 -13.31 -2.84 14.81
CA LYS A 94 -14.15 -3.68 15.66
C LYS A 94 -14.96 -2.87 16.68
N PHE A 95 -14.40 -1.80 17.23
CA PHE A 95 -15.10 -0.91 18.13
C PHE A 95 -16.24 -0.16 17.42
N LEU A 96 -15.97 0.38 16.23
CA LEU A 96 -16.98 1.08 15.42
C LEU A 96 -18.11 0.17 15.00
N GLU A 97 -17.83 -1.04 14.55
CA GLU A 97 -18.87 -2.03 14.21
C GLU A 97 -19.82 -2.32 15.37
N LYS A 98 -19.26 -2.54 16.57
CA LYS A 98 -20.07 -2.77 17.78
C LYS A 98 -20.94 -1.54 18.12
N SER A 99 -20.40 -0.35 17.97
CA SER A 99 -21.10 0.90 18.27
C SER A 99 -22.23 1.17 17.28
N LEU A 100 -22.04 0.85 16.01
CA LEU A 100 -23.07 0.99 14.97
C LEU A 100 -24.21 -0.03 15.13
N LYS A 101 -23.89 -1.29 15.47
CA LYS A 101 -24.88 -2.33 15.73
C LYS A 101 -25.76 -2.03 16.95
N LYS A 102 -25.25 -1.29 17.92
CA LYS A 102 -25.98 -0.91 19.14
C LYS A 102 -27.00 0.22 18.91
N LYS A 103 -26.89 0.94 17.79
CA LYS A 103 -27.79 2.05 17.42
C LYS A 103 -28.90 1.65 16.44
N ARG A 104 -28.98 0.38 16.04
CA ARG A 104 -30.07 -0.23 15.29
C ARG A 104 -30.93 -1.08 16.21
#